data_3d5556bd985a841d051089e2eec2f396
#
_entry.id   3d5556bd985a841d051089e2eec2f396
#
_cell.length_a   1.000
_cell.length_b   1.000
_cell.length_c   1.000
_cell.angle_alpha   90.00
_cell.angle_beta   90.00
_cell.angle_gamma   90.00
#
_symmetry.space_group_name_H-M   'P 1'
#
loop_
_entity.id
_entity.type
_entity.pdbx_description
1 polymer ?
#
loop_
_entity_poly.entity_id
_entity_poly.type
_entity_poly.pdbx_seq_one_letter_code
_entity_poly.pdbx_strand_id
1 'polypeptide(L)'
;MKAGDRVLDVCCGTGDQAVHYAKRGIIATGIDLSPGMIKLAERNKRKQGLSNVSFQIADAINIPFKDNFFDYASASFALHEKERTAGDKIISEMKRVVKKEGALIFIDFQVPLPKNLFLYLIKAIEFIAGRAHFRYFKDYIEQGGLDEILRKNQLPEEKRDCLNNGLVAIIKTRNV
;
A
#
# COMPACT_ATOMS: atom_id res chain seq x y z
N MET A 1 9.70 -11.15 5.96
CA MET A 1 10.31 -10.07 6.79
C MET A 1 10.77 -10.65 8.11
N LYS A 2 11.89 -10.21 8.63
CA LYS A 2 12.46 -10.57 9.94
C LYS A 2 12.79 -9.29 10.71
N ALA A 3 13.01 -9.42 12.02
CA ALA A 3 13.44 -8.28 12.85
C ALA A 3 14.72 -7.65 12.28
N GLY A 4 14.77 -6.31 12.26
CA GLY A 4 15.84 -5.52 11.69
C GLY A 4 15.71 -5.20 10.20
N ASP A 5 14.83 -5.87 9.45
CA ASP A 5 14.53 -5.46 8.07
C ASP A 5 13.94 -4.05 8.04
N ARG A 6 14.19 -3.31 6.95
CA ARG A 6 13.63 -1.97 6.71
C ARG A 6 12.45 -2.06 5.77
N VAL A 7 11.31 -1.51 6.16
CA VAL A 7 10.11 -1.44 5.32
C VAL A 7 9.65 0.00 5.13
N LEU A 8 9.27 0.35 3.91
CA LEU A 8 8.55 1.58 3.58
C LEU A 8 7.06 1.27 3.44
N ASP A 9 6.22 1.96 4.19
CA ASP A 9 4.75 1.92 4.05
C ASP A 9 4.29 3.14 3.26
N VAL A 10 3.89 2.94 2.02
CA VAL A 10 3.57 3.99 1.04
C VAL A 10 2.09 4.30 1.10
N CYS A 11 1.72 5.58 1.17
CA CYS A 11 0.36 6.04 1.44
C CYS A 11 -0.15 5.45 2.77
N CYS A 12 0.65 5.60 3.83
CA CYS A 12 0.47 4.89 5.10
C CYS A 12 -0.78 5.31 5.90
N GLY A 13 -1.47 6.39 5.51
CA GLY A 13 -2.65 6.88 6.21
C GLY A 13 -2.41 7.07 7.72
N THR A 14 -3.19 6.38 8.55
CA THR A 14 -3.09 6.41 10.01
C THR A 14 -1.88 5.64 10.57
N GLY A 15 -1.07 5.02 9.72
CA GLY A 15 0.16 4.32 10.09
C GLY A 15 -0.05 2.94 10.70
N ASP A 16 -1.25 2.38 10.63
CA ASP A 16 -1.57 1.10 11.27
C ASP A 16 -0.70 -0.04 10.75
N GLN A 17 -0.44 -0.09 9.44
CA GLN A 17 0.40 -1.11 8.82
C GLN A 17 1.86 -0.96 9.26
N ALA A 18 2.42 0.25 9.24
CA ALA A 18 3.78 0.53 9.71
C ALA A 18 3.95 0.21 11.21
N VAL A 19 2.98 0.57 12.04
CA VAL A 19 2.93 0.18 13.47
C VAL A 19 2.93 -1.34 13.64
N HIS A 20 2.17 -2.05 12.80
CA HIS A 20 2.12 -3.51 12.83
C HIS A 20 3.48 -4.15 12.50
N TYR A 21 4.20 -3.61 11.52
CA TYR A 21 5.58 -4.02 11.23
C TYR A 21 6.52 -3.75 12.40
N ALA A 22 6.44 -2.56 12.98
CA ALA A 22 7.29 -2.18 14.11
C ALA A 22 7.11 -3.07 15.34
N LYS A 23 5.88 -3.50 15.64
CA LYS A 23 5.59 -4.48 16.72
C LYS A 23 6.29 -5.83 16.53
N ARG A 24 6.71 -6.15 15.32
CA ARG A 24 7.46 -7.37 14.98
C ARG A 24 8.97 -7.16 14.92
N GLY A 25 9.45 -6.00 15.40
CA GLY A 25 10.89 -5.66 15.40
C GLY A 25 11.42 -5.20 14.04
N ILE A 26 10.55 -4.95 13.07
CA ILE A 26 10.90 -4.40 11.74
C ILE A 26 11.08 -2.88 11.89
N ILE A 27 12.05 -2.30 11.20
CA ILE A 27 12.26 -0.84 11.16
C ILE A 27 11.34 -0.27 10.07
N ALA A 28 10.26 0.37 10.48
CA ALA A 28 9.25 0.86 9.57
C ALA A 28 9.35 2.38 9.33
N THR A 29 9.12 2.81 8.10
CA THR A 29 8.92 4.20 7.73
C THR A 29 7.61 4.32 6.98
N GLY A 30 6.69 5.17 7.42
CA GLY A 30 5.45 5.48 6.71
C GLY A 30 5.54 6.84 6.02
N ILE A 31 5.04 6.92 4.79
CA ILE A 31 4.88 8.18 4.07
C ILE A 31 3.43 8.38 3.64
N ASP A 32 2.94 9.60 3.77
CA ASP A 32 1.63 10.01 3.28
C ASP A 32 1.67 11.49 2.87
N LEU A 33 0.88 11.86 1.89
CA LEU A 33 0.80 13.25 1.43
C LEU A 33 0.00 14.14 2.39
N SER A 34 -0.89 13.56 3.19
CA SER A 34 -1.77 14.25 4.12
C SER A 34 -1.11 14.54 5.47
N PRO A 35 -0.89 15.83 5.83
CA PRO A 35 -0.40 16.17 7.17
C PRO A 35 -1.31 15.66 8.30
N GLY A 36 -2.62 15.61 8.04
CA GLY A 36 -3.60 15.10 8.99
C GLY A 36 -3.41 13.61 9.28
N MET A 37 -3.16 12.80 8.25
CA MET A 37 -2.87 11.38 8.39
C MET A 37 -1.56 11.15 9.14
N ILE A 38 -0.50 11.87 8.79
CA ILE A 38 0.78 11.78 9.50
C ILE A 38 0.64 12.15 10.98
N LYS A 39 -0.16 13.17 11.32
CA LYS A 39 -0.46 13.49 12.72
C LYS A 39 -1.14 12.34 13.47
N LEU A 40 -2.06 11.65 12.81
CA LEU A 40 -2.73 10.47 13.38
C LEU A 40 -1.76 9.29 13.53
N ALA A 41 -0.92 9.04 12.53
CA ALA A 41 0.11 8.01 12.56
C ALA A 41 1.10 8.21 13.73
N GLU A 42 1.59 9.44 13.92
CA GLU A 42 2.45 9.80 15.04
C GLU A 42 1.76 9.63 16.41
N ARG A 43 0.44 9.92 16.49
CA ARG A 43 -0.35 9.64 17.68
C ARG A 43 -0.46 8.14 17.95
N ASN A 44 -0.68 7.33 16.91
CA ASN A 44 -0.72 5.86 17.00
C ASN A 44 0.62 5.31 17.51
N LYS A 45 1.72 5.72 16.92
CA LYS A 45 3.08 5.37 17.36
C LYS A 45 3.28 5.64 18.85
N ARG A 46 2.96 6.85 19.32
CA ARG A 46 3.10 7.25 20.73
C ARG A 46 2.25 6.38 21.65
N LYS A 47 1.00 6.10 21.29
CA LYS A 47 0.11 5.23 22.06
C LYS A 47 0.65 3.81 22.25
N GLN A 48 1.45 3.33 21.29
CA GLN A 48 2.04 1.99 21.31
C GLN A 48 3.45 1.96 21.90
N GLY A 49 4.04 3.12 22.25
CA GLY A 49 5.39 3.21 22.82
C GLY A 49 6.50 2.75 21.88
N LEU A 50 6.30 2.85 20.55
CA LEU A 50 7.24 2.33 19.57
C LEU A 50 8.30 3.37 19.21
N SER A 51 9.57 2.91 19.11
CA SER A 51 10.71 3.74 18.69
C SER A 51 11.24 3.39 17.29
N ASN A 52 10.91 2.19 16.78
CA ASN A 52 11.38 1.66 15.51
C ASN A 52 10.41 1.93 14.33
N VAL A 53 9.56 2.93 14.46
CA VAL A 53 8.71 3.44 13.38
C VAL A 53 8.83 4.96 13.28
N SER A 54 8.84 5.48 12.06
CA SER A 54 8.84 6.92 11.77
C SER A 54 7.83 7.25 10.69
N PHE A 55 7.30 8.49 10.71
CA PHE A 55 6.35 8.97 9.71
C PHE A 55 6.80 10.33 9.17
N GLN A 56 6.59 10.55 7.87
CA GLN A 56 6.86 11.86 7.26
C GLN A 56 5.87 12.18 6.15
N ILE A 57 5.64 13.48 5.94
CA ILE A 57 4.85 13.96 4.81
C ILE A 57 5.72 13.83 3.56
N ALA A 58 5.26 13.04 2.59
CA ALA A 58 5.95 12.89 1.32
C ALA A 58 4.98 12.45 0.22
N ASP A 59 5.32 12.82 -1.04
CA ASP A 59 4.58 12.36 -2.21
C ASP A 59 5.12 11.01 -2.68
N ALA A 60 4.22 10.05 -2.82
CA ALA A 60 4.56 8.69 -3.23
C ALA A 60 5.03 8.59 -4.70
N ILE A 61 4.75 9.60 -5.53
CA ILE A 61 5.28 9.66 -6.91
C ILE A 61 6.70 10.25 -7.00
N ASN A 62 7.26 10.69 -5.86
CA ASN A 62 8.62 11.21 -5.74
C ASN A 62 9.13 10.94 -4.31
N ILE A 63 9.43 9.69 -4.02
CA ILE A 63 9.79 9.21 -2.69
C ILE A 63 11.15 9.74 -2.25
N PRO A 64 11.26 10.48 -1.11
CA PRO A 64 12.48 11.19 -0.71
C PRO A 64 13.52 10.27 -0.05
N PHE A 65 13.73 9.11 -0.61
CA PHE A 65 14.76 8.16 -0.19
C PHE A 65 15.62 7.75 -1.39
N LYS A 66 16.88 7.40 -1.09
CA LYS A 66 17.83 6.92 -2.11
C LYS A 66 17.44 5.53 -2.62
N ASP A 67 17.96 5.20 -3.78
CA ASP A 67 17.77 3.89 -4.40
C ASP A 67 18.28 2.77 -3.48
N ASN A 68 17.59 1.63 -3.52
CA ASN A 68 17.98 0.41 -2.80
C ASN A 68 18.13 0.59 -1.28
N PHE A 69 17.34 1.46 -0.66
CA PHE A 69 17.43 1.77 0.77
C PHE A 69 16.65 0.78 1.64
N PHE A 70 15.48 0.34 1.17
CA PHE A 70 14.58 -0.54 1.91
C PHE A 70 14.73 -2.00 1.46
N ASP A 71 14.46 -2.93 2.38
CA ASP A 71 14.34 -4.36 2.06
C ASP A 71 12.96 -4.68 1.48
N TYR A 72 11.94 -3.91 1.90
CA TYR A 72 10.55 -4.06 1.47
C TYR A 72 9.88 -2.69 1.31
N ALA A 73 8.86 -2.64 0.44
CA ALA A 73 7.86 -1.57 0.46
C ALA A 73 6.46 -2.18 0.45
N SER A 74 5.51 -1.52 1.12
CA SER A 74 4.09 -1.89 1.10
C SER A 74 3.21 -0.73 0.66
N ALA A 75 2.10 -1.06 0.00
CA ALA A 75 1.00 -0.14 -0.26
C ALA A 75 -0.31 -0.86 0.09
N SER A 76 -1.06 -0.30 1.03
CA SER A 76 -2.27 -0.91 1.57
C SER A 76 -3.48 -0.02 1.31
N PHE A 77 -4.46 -0.53 0.57
CA PHE A 77 -5.68 0.19 0.18
C PHE A 77 -5.41 1.55 -0.46
N ALA A 78 -4.36 1.64 -1.28
CA ALA A 78 -3.90 2.89 -1.86
C ALA A 78 -4.08 2.97 -3.38
N LEU A 79 -3.95 1.85 -4.11
CA LEU A 79 -3.90 1.89 -5.57
C LEU A 79 -5.28 2.00 -6.22
N HIS A 80 -6.34 1.46 -5.59
CA HIS A 80 -7.70 1.55 -6.10
C HIS A 80 -8.27 2.97 -6.10
N GLU A 81 -7.68 3.89 -5.34
CA GLU A 81 -8.10 5.28 -5.23
C GLU A 81 -7.24 6.25 -6.04
N LYS A 82 -6.33 5.76 -6.84
CA LYS A 82 -5.41 6.58 -7.64
C LYS A 82 -5.74 6.52 -9.12
N GLU A 83 -5.45 7.62 -9.81
CA GLU A 83 -5.34 7.59 -11.26
C GLU A 83 -4.26 6.59 -11.67
N ARG A 84 -4.48 5.87 -12.76
CA ARG A 84 -3.58 4.80 -13.23
C ARG A 84 -2.14 5.25 -13.41
N THR A 85 -1.96 6.41 -14.02
CA THR A 85 -0.63 6.99 -14.26
C THR A 85 0.10 7.34 -12.95
N ALA A 86 -0.63 7.80 -11.94
CA ALA A 86 -0.08 8.03 -10.62
C ALA A 86 0.27 6.71 -9.93
N GLY A 87 -0.58 5.69 -10.03
CA GLY A 87 -0.31 4.34 -9.52
C GLY A 87 0.97 3.74 -10.12
N ASP A 88 1.16 3.83 -11.45
CA ASP A 88 2.37 3.35 -12.11
C ASP A 88 3.64 4.08 -11.62
N LYS A 89 3.56 5.41 -11.42
CA LYS A 89 4.68 6.19 -10.85
C LYS A 89 5.01 5.78 -9.41
N ILE A 90 3.99 5.58 -8.57
CA ILE A 90 4.16 5.09 -7.19
C ILE A 90 4.91 3.75 -7.21
N ILE A 91 4.50 2.81 -8.05
CA ILE A 91 5.15 1.50 -8.17
C ILE A 91 6.59 1.65 -8.65
N SER A 92 6.85 2.51 -9.63
CA SER A 92 8.21 2.81 -10.11
C SER A 92 9.10 3.32 -8.98
N GLU A 93 8.61 4.24 -8.16
CA GLU A 93 9.34 4.75 -7.00
C GLU A 93 9.52 3.69 -5.91
N MET A 94 8.51 2.86 -5.64
CA MET A 94 8.66 1.71 -4.73
C MET A 94 9.76 0.76 -5.23
N LYS A 95 9.79 0.45 -6.53
CA LYS A 95 10.87 -0.38 -7.14
C LYS A 95 12.24 0.27 -6.96
N ARG A 96 12.34 1.58 -7.18
CA ARG A 96 13.61 2.32 -7.07
C ARG A 96 14.18 2.27 -5.65
N VAL A 97 13.35 2.53 -4.64
CA VAL A 97 13.82 2.64 -3.25
C VAL A 97 14.01 1.29 -2.56
N VAL A 98 13.41 0.23 -3.09
CA VAL A 98 13.61 -1.15 -2.59
C VAL A 98 14.84 -1.78 -3.25
N LYS A 99 15.63 -2.49 -2.47
CA LYS A 99 16.79 -3.23 -2.95
C LYS A 99 16.41 -4.19 -4.07
N LYS A 100 17.35 -4.43 -5.00
CA LYS A 100 17.25 -5.58 -5.92
C LYS A 100 17.07 -6.85 -5.10
N GLU A 101 16.22 -7.77 -5.57
CA GLU A 101 15.81 -8.97 -4.85
C GLU A 101 15.04 -8.72 -3.54
N GLY A 102 14.75 -7.46 -3.20
CA GLY A 102 13.77 -7.08 -2.18
C GLY A 102 12.34 -7.39 -2.63
N ALA A 103 11.35 -7.03 -1.83
CA ALA A 103 9.98 -7.34 -2.20
C ALA A 103 9.03 -6.15 -2.01
N LEU A 104 8.04 -6.07 -2.91
CA LEU A 104 6.92 -5.17 -2.80
C LEU A 104 5.68 -5.94 -2.33
N ILE A 105 4.88 -5.34 -1.46
CA ILE A 105 3.69 -5.95 -0.88
C ILE A 105 2.51 -5.04 -1.18
N PHE A 106 1.52 -5.59 -1.84
CA PHE A 106 0.28 -4.90 -2.18
C PHE A 106 -0.88 -5.53 -1.42
N ILE A 107 -1.69 -4.71 -0.78
CA ILE A 107 -2.91 -5.11 -0.09
C ILE A 107 -4.02 -4.25 -0.66
N ASP A 108 -4.91 -4.85 -1.45
CA ASP A 108 -6.00 -4.10 -2.07
C ASP A 108 -7.15 -5.03 -2.47
N PHE A 109 -8.23 -4.48 -3.01
CA PHE A 109 -9.37 -5.26 -3.44
C PHE A 109 -9.01 -6.28 -4.52
N GLN A 110 -9.44 -7.53 -4.31
CA GLN A 110 -9.32 -8.59 -5.30
C GLN A 110 -10.35 -8.40 -6.41
N VAL A 111 -9.94 -8.57 -7.65
CA VAL A 111 -10.84 -8.55 -8.81
C VAL A 111 -10.85 -9.94 -9.43
N PRO A 112 -12.02 -10.50 -9.79
CA PRO A 112 -13.37 -9.93 -9.65
C PRO A 112 -13.84 -9.87 -8.20
N LEU A 113 -14.54 -8.80 -7.85
CA LEU A 113 -15.14 -8.67 -6.53
C LEU A 113 -16.24 -9.72 -6.30
N PRO A 114 -16.31 -10.33 -5.11
CA PRO A 114 -17.38 -11.27 -4.79
C PRO A 114 -18.75 -10.60 -4.85
N LYS A 115 -19.71 -11.26 -5.54
CA LYS A 115 -21.09 -10.77 -5.69
C LYS A 115 -21.89 -11.02 -4.41
N ASN A 116 -21.64 -10.24 -3.37
CA ASN A 116 -22.33 -10.33 -2.07
C ASN A 116 -22.72 -8.94 -1.56
N LEU A 117 -23.37 -8.90 -0.41
CA LEU A 117 -23.80 -7.64 0.22
C LEU A 117 -22.63 -6.66 0.48
N PHE A 118 -21.44 -7.17 0.77
CA PHE A 118 -20.25 -6.36 0.97
C PHE A 118 -19.86 -5.53 -0.27
N LEU A 119 -20.11 -6.04 -1.48
CA LEU A 119 -19.87 -5.28 -2.70
C LEU A 119 -20.68 -3.96 -2.73
N TYR A 120 -21.94 -4.02 -2.32
CA TYR A 120 -22.79 -2.81 -2.28
C TYR A 120 -22.34 -1.85 -1.19
N LEU A 121 -21.91 -2.37 -0.05
CA LEU A 121 -21.38 -1.56 1.04
C LEU A 121 -20.08 -0.85 0.62
N ILE A 122 -19.15 -1.56 -0.01
CA ILE A 122 -17.91 -0.96 -0.54
C ILE A 122 -18.26 0.14 -1.55
N LYS A 123 -19.09 -0.13 -2.53
CA LYS A 123 -19.51 0.89 -3.52
C LYS A 123 -20.14 2.12 -2.87
N ALA A 124 -20.90 1.93 -1.80
CA ALA A 124 -21.47 3.05 -1.05
C ALA A 124 -20.40 3.85 -0.31
N ILE A 125 -19.43 3.20 0.33
CA ILE A 125 -18.30 3.85 1.01
C ILE A 125 -17.47 4.65 0.00
N GLU A 126 -17.10 4.03 -1.13
CA GLU A 126 -16.32 4.66 -2.19
C GLU A 126 -17.06 5.86 -2.80
N PHE A 127 -18.39 5.77 -2.95
CA PHE A 127 -19.22 6.87 -3.43
C PHE A 127 -19.27 8.03 -2.42
N ILE A 128 -19.38 7.73 -1.11
CA ILE A 128 -19.36 8.74 -0.03
C ILE A 128 -17.99 9.41 0.07
N ALA A 129 -16.90 8.70 -0.21
CA ALA A 129 -15.53 9.23 -0.24
C ALA A 129 -15.33 10.31 -1.32
N GLY A 130 -16.20 10.37 -2.33
CA GLY A 130 -16.23 11.43 -3.33
C GLY A 130 -16.25 10.92 -4.77
N ARG A 131 -16.76 11.77 -5.69
CA ARG A 131 -16.94 11.39 -7.11
C ARG A 131 -15.64 10.98 -7.81
N ALA A 132 -14.53 11.64 -7.50
CA ALA A 132 -13.24 11.29 -8.09
C ALA A 132 -12.75 9.94 -7.58
N HIS A 133 -12.87 9.70 -6.27
CA HIS A 133 -12.51 8.45 -5.61
C HIS A 133 -13.30 7.27 -6.18
N PHE A 134 -14.63 7.40 -6.26
CA PHE A 134 -15.49 6.38 -6.85
C PHE A 134 -15.15 6.08 -8.32
N ARG A 135 -14.76 7.09 -9.11
CA ARG A 135 -14.32 6.89 -10.50
C ARG A 135 -13.04 6.06 -10.57
N TYR A 136 -12.02 6.38 -9.77
CA TYR A 136 -10.77 5.62 -9.74
C TYR A 136 -10.98 4.18 -9.28
N PHE A 137 -11.81 3.97 -8.26
CA PHE A 137 -12.20 2.64 -7.81
C PHE A 137 -12.88 1.83 -8.93
N LYS A 138 -13.81 2.44 -9.66
CA LYS A 138 -14.47 1.81 -10.79
C LYS A 138 -13.47 1.43 -11.88
N ASP A 139 -12.60 2.37 -12.26
CA ASP A 139 -11.53 2.14 -13.25
C ASP A 139 -10.58 1.01 -12.80
N TYR A 140 -10.23 0.97 -11.52
CA TYR A 140 -9.41 -0.10 -10.95
C TYR A 140 -10.06 -1.47 -11.15
N ILE A 141 -11.36 -1.61 -10.85
CA ILE A 141 -12.08 -2.88 -11.00
C ILE A 141 -12.21 -3.27 -12.48
N GLU A 142 -12.62 -2.33 -13.34
CA GLU A 142 -12.84 -2.57 -14.77
C GLU A 142 -11.55 -2.96 -15.50
N GLN A 143 -10.42 -2.48 -15.03
CA GLN A 143 -9.10 -2.78 -15.59
C GLN A 143 -8.42 -4.03 -15.00
N GLY A 144 -9.08 -4.78 -14.12
CA GLY A 144 -8.53 -6.05 -13.58
C GLY A 144 -7.74 -5.93 -12.27
N GLY A 145 -7.82 -4.79 -11.57
CA GLY A 145 -7.28 -4.62 -10.22
C GLY A 145 -5.77 -4.80 -10.11
N LEU A 146 -5.34 -5.40 -8.98
CA LEU A 146 -3.91 -5.67 -8.73
C LEU A 146 -3.27 -6.55 -9.79
N ASP A 147 -3.97 -7.54 -10.32
CA ASP A 147 -3.41 -8.49 -11.30
C ASP A 147 -2.91 -7.77 -12.55
N GLU A 148 -3.71 -6.85 -13.09
CA GLU A 148 -3.31 -6.08 -14.25
C GLU A 148 -2.23 -5.03 -13.92
N ILE A 149 -2.30 -4.43 -12.73
CA ILE A 149 -1.27 -3.51 -12.24
C ILE A 149 0.09 -4.22 -12.16
N LEU A 150 0.16 -5.39 -11.57
CA LEU A 150 1.39 -6.16 -11.42
C LEU A 150 1.94 -6.63 -12.76
N ARG A 151 1.07 -7.12 -13.64
CA ARG A 151 1.42 -7.54 -15.00
C ARG A 151 2.06 -6.39 -15.79
N LYS A 152 1.42 -5.22 -15.79
CA LYS A 152 1.89 -4.03 -16.51
C LYS A 152 3.25 -3.54 -15.99
N ASN A 153 3.45 -3.58 -14.69
CA ASN A 153 4.68 -3.13 -14.04
C ASN A 153 5.77 -4.22 -13.96
N GLN A 154 5.55 -5.37 -14.62
CA GLN A 154 6.50 -6.50 -14.68
C GLN A 154 6.95 -6.94 -13.28
N LEU A 155 5.99 -7.07 -12.35
CA LEU A 155 6.23 -7.51 -10.98
C LEU A 155 5.82 -8.98 -10.85
N PRO A 156 6.78 -9.92 -10.78
CA PRO A 156 6.47 -11.33 -10.62
C PRO A 156 5.91 -11.61 -9.22
N GLU A 157 4.73 -12.21 -9.18
CA GLU A 157 4.10 -12.64 -7.94
C GLU A 157 4.89 -13.80 -7.32
N GLU A 158 5.28 -13.66 -6.05
CA GLU A 158 5.92 -14.73 -5.27
C GLU A 158 4.94 -15.45 -4.35
N LYS A 159 3.98 -14.70 -3.82
CA LYS A 159 2.98 -15.24 -2.89
C LYS A 159 1.71 -14.41 -2.91
N ARG A 160 0.57 -15.11 -2.82
CA ARG A 160 -0.75 -14.50 -2.65
C ARG A 160 -1.46 -15.12 -1.46
N ASP A 161 -2.09 -14.28 -0.67
CA ASP A 161 -3.08 -14.64 0.33
C ASP A 161 -4.35 -13.80 0.09
N CYS A 162 -5.51 -14.32 0.49
CA CYS A 162 -6.78 -13.60 0.37
C CYS A 162 -7.46 -13.51 1.73
N LEU A 163 -8.04 -12.37 2.02
CA LEU A 163 -8.81 -12.09 3.24
C LEU A 163 -10.29 -11.87 2.92
N ASN A 164 -11.13 -11.98 3.94
CA ASN A 164 -12.56 -11.68 3.85
C ASN A 164 -13.26 -12.41 2.70
N ASN A 165 -13.08 -13.74 2.62
CA ASN A 165 -13.67 -14.59 1.58
C ASN A 165 -13.31 -14.13 0.15
N GLY A 166 -12.06 -13.74 -0.08
CA GLY A 166 -11.57 -13.35 -1.39
C GLY A 166 -11.83 -11.89 -1.76
N LEU A 167 -12.23 -11.05 -0.81
CA LEU A 167 -12.47 -9.63 -1.05
C LEU A 167 -11.18 -8.82 -1.17
N VAL A 168 -10.16 -9.17 -0.38
CA VAL A 168 -8.89 -8.45 -0.32
C VAL A 168 -7.76 -9.42 -0.66
N ALA A 169 -6.92 -9.03 -1.60
CA ALA A 169 -5.69 -9.73 -1.92
C ALA A 169 -4.52 -9.13 -1.15
N ILE A 170 -3.63 -9.99 -0.66
CA ILE A 170 -2.31 -9.64 -0.17
C ILE A 170 -1.32 -10.29 -1.13
N ILE A 171 -0.61 -9.49 -1.89
CA ILE A 171 0.31 -10.00 -2.91
C ILE A 171 1.72 -9.54 -2.59
N LYS A 172 2.62 -10.49 -2.47
CA LYS A 172 4.06 -10.24 -2.41
C LYS A 172 4.66 -10.47 -3.78
N THR A 173 5.43 -9.50 -4.26
CA THR A 173 6.17 -9.57 -5.53
C THR A 173 7.65 -9.39 -5.28
N ARG A 174 8.49 -9.89 -6.19
CA ARG A 174 9.93 -9.62 -6.17
C ARG A 174 10.24 -8.31 -6.89
N ASN A 175 11.17 -7.54 -6.36
CA ASN A 175 11.73 -6.37 -7.05
C ASN A 175 12.86 -6.84 -7.98
N VAL A 176 12.58 -6.86 -9.26
CA VAL A 176 13.50 -7.31 -10.33
C VAL A 176 14.03 -6.14 -11.14
#